data_7a96d278466e3fe8dbf40cb5454b70ca
#
_entry.id   7a96d278466e3fe8dbf40cb5454b70ca
#
_cell.length_a   1.000
_cell.length_b   1.000
_cell.length_c   1.000
_cell.angle_alpha   90.00
_cell.angle_beta   90.00
_cell.angle_gamma   90.00
#
_symmetry.space_group_name_H-M   'P 1'
#
loop_
_entity.id
_entity.type
_entity.pdbx_description
1 polymer ?
#
loop_
_entity_poly.entity_id
_entity_poly.type
_entity_poly.pdbx_seq_one_letter_code
_entity_poly.pdbx_strand_id
1 'polypeptide(L)'
;LGAEVIEHEWPGNQAEQFNWALDNLPITTEWILRLDADEYLLPGLIEELLEKLPVIPESVSALSLSLARAFCGKILHHGIVNNIRIIRIFRKGKARYEKRLMDEHLSVLSGETIDMKNQFVDDNRMPIGLFIDKHNGYATREAALLLDAEYHLTNMDSLPQDYGREVEKKRTQKARYARMPLF
;
A
#
# COMPACT_ATOMS: atom_id res chain seq x y z
N LEU A 1 5.57 -25.36 -2.30
CA LEU A 1 5.01 -24.22 -3.06
C LEU A 1 6.07 -23.37 -3.76
N GLY A 2 7.39 -23.64 -3.55
CA GLY A 2 8.48 -22.95 -4.23
C GLY A 2 8.76 -21.53 -3.74
N ALA A 3 8.18 -21.12 -2.61
CA ALA A 3 8.50 -19.84 -1.98
C ALA A 3 9.82 -19.94 -1.22
N GLU A 4 10.65 -18.92 -1.35
CA GLU A 4 11.84 -18.72 -0.54
C GLU A 4 11.47 -17.89 0.69
N VAL A 5 11.92 -18.32 1.88
CA VAL A 5 11.69 -17.60 3.14
C VAL A 5 12.98 -16.91 3.54
N ILE A 6 12.93 -15.61 3.70
CA ILE A 6 14.06 -14.80 4.17
C ILE A 6 13.70 -14.24 5.54
N GLU A 7 14.54 -14.54 6.52
CA GLU A 7 14.39 -14.01 7.88
C GLU A 7 15.18 -12.70 8.04
N HIS A 8 14.55 -11.71 8.66
CA HIS A 8 15.17 -10.44 9.00
C HIS A 8 14.57 -9.94 10.32
N GLU A 9 15.39 -9.37 11.17
CA GLU A 9 14.95 -8.78 12.44
C GLU A 9 13.93 -7.66 12.15
N TRP A 10 12.81 -7.69 12.88
CA TRP A 10 11.75 -6.70 12.68
C TRP A 10 12.18 -5.29 13.09
N PRO A 11 12.30 -4.33 12.17
CA PRO A 11 12.76 -2.96 12.46
C PRO A 11 11.71 -2.08 13.15
N GLY A 12 10.52 -2.62 13.48
CA GLY A 12 9.42 -1.88 14.07
C GLY A 12 8.51 -1.14 13.08
N ASN A 13 8.88 -1.10 11.80
CA ASN A 13 8.14 -0.42 10.74
C ASN A 13 8.08 -1.27 9.46
N GLN A 14 6.89 -1.39 8.86
CA GLN A 14 6.68 -2.22 7.68
C GLN A 14 7.36 -1.66 6.42
N ALA A 15 7.41 -0.34 6.27
CA ALA A 15 8.08 0.31 5.16
C ALA A 15 9.61 0.07 5.21
N GLU A 16 10.21 0.12 6.39
CA GLU A 16 11.63 -0.19 6.56
C GLU A 16 11.94 -1.64 6.23
N GLN A 17 11.10 -2.58 6.72
CA GLN A 17 11.23 -3.99 6.40
C GLN A 17 11.16 -4.24 4.90
N PHE A 18 10.20 -3.62 4.21
CA PHE A 18 10.03 -3.80 2.78
C PHE A 18 11.16 -3.15 1.97
N ASN A 19 11.57 -1.94 2.34
CA ASN A 19 12.70 -1.26 1.70
C ASN A 19 14.01 -2.03 1.90
N TRP A 20 14.24 -2.61 3.09
CA TRP A 20 15.36 -3.51 3.32
C TRP A 20 15.34 -4.71 2.35
N ALA A 21 14.17 -5.32 2.15
CA ALA A 21 14.04 -6.42 1.22
C ALA A 21 14.35 -6.01 -0.23
N LEU A 22 13.92 -4.83 -0.66
CA LEU A 22 14.25 -4.29 -1.99
C LEU A 22 15.76 -4.08 -2.19
N ASP A 23 16.47 -3.71 -1.13
CA ASP A 23 17.91 -3.41 -1.19
C ASP A 23 18.80 -4.64 -1.07
N ASN A 24 18.37 -5.66 -0.33
CA ASN A 24 19.24 -6.77 0.10
C ASN A 24 18.91 -8.10 -0.57
N LEU A 25 17.69 -8.27 -1.12
CA LEU A 25 17.33 -9.53 -1.76
C LEU A 25 17.80 -9.59 -3.22
N PRO A 26 18.20 -10.77 -3.71
CA PRO A 26 18.67 -10.96 -5.09
C PRO A 26 17.50 -10.99 -6.08
N ILE A 27 16.71 -9.90 -6.15
CA ILE A 27 15.59 -9.78 -7.06
C ILE A 27 16.13 -9.69 -8.49
N THR A 28 15.82 -10.67 -9.33
CA THR A 28 16.27 -10.75 -10.73
C THR A 28 15.20 -10.31 -11.73
N THR A 29 13.95 -10.23 -11.30
CA THR A 29 12.81 -9.85 -12.15
C THR A 29 12.76 -8.34 -12.40
N GLU A 30 12.26 -7.95 -13.55
CA GLU A 30 12.02 -6.55 -13.89
C GLU A 30 10.88 -5.93 -13.10
N TRP A 31 9.80 -6.70 -12.92
CA TRP A 31 8.62 -6.29 -12.16
C TRP A 31 8.57 -6.95 -10.79
N ILE A 32 8.16 -6.19 -9.82
CA ILE A 32 7.95 -6.64 -8.43
C ILE A 32 6.47 -6.47 -8.11
N LEU A 33 5.84 -7.54 -7.63
CA LEU A 33 4.50 -7.52 -7.05
C LEU A 33 4.61 -7.65 -5.54
N ARG A 34 4.10 -6.66 -4.80
CA ARG A 34 3.89 -6.79 -3.36
C ARG A 34 2.49 -7.33 -3.08
N LEU A 35 2.43 -8.41 -2.31
CA LEU A 35 1.19 -8.94 -1.73
C LEU A 35 1.37 -9.18 -0.24
N ASP A 36 0.35 -8.84 0.54
CA ASP A 36 0.26 -9.22 1.94
C ASP A 36 -0.24 -10.68 2.04
N ALA A 37 -0.03 -11.35 3.17
CA ALA A 37 -0.34 -12.79 3.31
C ALA A 37 -1.84 -13.12 3.22
N ASP A 38 -2.69 -12.12 3.41
CA ASP A 38 -4.15 -12.18 3.29
C ASP A 38 -4.68 -11.59 1.98
N GLU A 39 -3.79 -11.27 1.03
CA GLU A 39 -4.15 -10.75 -0.29
C GLU A 39 -4.00 -11.81 -1.38
N TYR A 40 -4.89 -11.77 -2.38
CA TYR A 40 -4.80 -12.61 -3.59
C TYR A 40 -5.33 -11.92 -4.83
N LEU A 41 -4.83 -12.36 -6.00
CA LEU A 41 -5.26 -11.84 -7.29
C LEU A 41 -6.51 -12.61 -7.77
N LEU A 42 -7.50 -11.88 -8.29
CA LEU A 42 -8.61 -12.51 -9.00
C LEU A 42 -8.16 -12.99 -10.39
N PRO A 43 -8.79 -14.04 -10.94
CA PRO A 43 -8.41 -14.59 -12.27
C PRO A 43 -8.34 -13.53 -13.37
N GLY A 44 -9.32 -12.63 -13.45
CA GLY A 44 -9.32 -11.56 -14.44
C GLY A 44 -8.14 -10.58 -14.31
N LEU A 45 -7.61 -10.35 -13.11
CA LEU A 45 -6.40 -9.54 -12.93
C LEU A 45 -5.16 -10.31 -13.39
N ILE A 46 -5.10 -11.61 -13.14
CA ILE A 46 -3.98 -12.46 -13.60
C ILE A 46 -3.92 -12.45 -15.13
N GLU A 47 -5.06 -12.66 -15.79
CA GLU A 47 -5.17 -12.62 -17.26
C GLU A 47 -4.74 -11.23 -17.80
N GLU A 48 -5.24 -10.15 -17.21
CA GLU A 48 -4.87 -8.79 -17.59
C GLU A 48 -3.36 -8.53 -17.45
N LEU A 49 -2.75 -9.02 -16.37
CA LEU A 49 -1.31 -8.86 -16.15
C LEU A 49 -0.47 -9.67 -17.15
N LEU A 50 -0.86 -10.92 -17.42
CA LEU A 50 -0.17 -11.75 -18.40
C LEU A 50 -0.22 -11.16 -19.82
N GLU A 51 -1.32 -10.52 -20.18
CA GLU A 51 -1.48 -9.84 -21.48
C GLU A 51 -0.68 -8.55 -21.55
N LYS A 52 -0.74 -7.72 -20.49
CA LYS A 52 -0.21 -6.35 -20.55
C LYS A 52 1.27 -6.23 -20.20
N LEU A 53 1.76 -6.95 -19.17
CA LEU A 53 3.14 -6.79 -18.71
C LEU A 53 4.19 -6.88 -19.82
N PRO A 54 4.07 -7.80 -20.80
CA PRO A 54 5.07 -7.91 -21.88
C PRO A 54 5.13 -6.72 -22.84
N VAL A 55 4.06 -5.92 -22.90
CA VAL A 55 3.91 -4.82 -23.89
C VAL A 55 3.83 -3.43 -23.25
N ILE A 56 3.96 -3.35 -21.92
CA ILE A 56 3.94 -2.06 -21.19
C ILE A 56 5.20 -1.25 -21.57
N PRO A 57 5.05 0.01 -22.01
CA PRO A 57 6.17 0.88 -22.34
C PRO A 57 7.15 1.08 -21.17
N GLU A 58 8.42 1.31 -21.47
CA GLU A 58 9.45 1.58 -20.44
C GLU A 58 9.20 2.86 -19.65
N SER A 59 8.42 3.81 -20.20
CA SER A 59 7.98 5.01 -19.49
C SER A 59 7.11 4.72 -18.27
N VAL A 60 6.42 3.55 -18.26
CA VAL A 60 5.56 3.11 -17.17
C VAL A 60 6.39 2.38 -16.12
N SER A 61 6.37 2.88 -14.90
CA SER A 61 7.14 2.35 -13.77
C SER A 61 6.30 1.67 -12.71
N ALA A 62 4.98 1.88 -12.69
CA ALA A 62 4.11 1.29 -11.69
C ALA A 62 2.70 1.01 -12.21
N LEU A 63 2.04 0.03 -11.59
CA LEU A 63 0.67 -0.34 -11.88
C LEU A 63 -0.17 -0.19 -10.61
N SER A 64 -1.26 0.55 -10.74
CA SER A 64 -2.24 0.74 -9.70
C SER A 64 -3.36 -0.29 -9.86
N LEU A 65 -3.59 -1.08 -8.83
CA LEU A 65 -4.61 -2.11 -8.76
C LEU A 65 -5.81 -1.64 -7.96
N SER A 66 -7.00 -2.09 -8.31
CA SER A 66 -8.20 -1.84 -7.54
C SER A 66 -8.33 -2.87 -6.42
N LEU A 67 -8.48 -2.41 -5.18
CA LEU A 67 -8.64 -3.25 -4.00
C LEU A 67 -10.12 -3.59 -3.80
N ALA A 68 -10.44 -4.88 -3.72
CA ALA A 68 -11.68 -5.39 -3.17
C ALA A 68 -11.43 -5.93 -1.76
N ARG A 69 -12.30 -5.64 -0.81
CA ARG A 69 -12.19 -6.18 0.55
C ARG A 69 -13.17 -7.30 0.77
N ALA A 70 -12.70 -8.37 1.39
CA ALA A 70 -13.54 -9.43 1.91
C ALA A 70 -13.63 -9.34 3.43
N PHE A 71 -14.81 -9.63 3.96
CA PHE A 71 -15.06 -9.73 5.39
C PHE A 71 -15.89 -10.98 5.67
N CYS A 72 -15.44 -11.81 6.60
CA CYS A 72 -16.04 -13.11 6.90
C CYS A 72 -16.24 -13.97 5.63
N GLY A 73 -15.26 -13.97 4.72
CA GLY A 73 -15.26 -14.75 3.50
C GLY A 73 -16.18 -14.23 2.37
N LYS A 74 -16.72 -13.01 2.50
CA LYS A 74 -17.57 -12.38 1.47
C LYS A 74 -16.95 -11.08 1.00
N ILE A 75 -16.81 -10.91 -0.32
CA ILE A 75 -16.39 -9.64 -0.91
C ILE A 75 -17.46 -8.58 -0.66
N LEU A 76 -17.04 -7.45 -0.13
CA LEU A 76 -17.90 -6.29 0.10
C LEU A 76 -18.04 -5.52 -1.22
N HIS A 77 -19.27 -5.31 -1.69
CA HIS A 77 -19.54 -4.58 -2.93
C HIS A 77 -19.88 -3.11 -2.71
N HIS A 78 -20.14 -2.71 -1.45
CA HIS A 78 -20.56 -1.37 -1.08
C HIS A 78 -19.75 -0.86 0.10
N GLY A 79 -19.66 0.46 0.23
CA GLY A 79 -18.95 1.12 1.33
C GLY A 79 -17.74 1.94 0.88
N ILE A 80 -17.21 2.73 1.82
CA ILE A 80 -16.12 3.71 1.58
C ILE A 80 -14.78 3.01 1.24
N VAL A 81 -14.65 1.75 1.62
CA VAL A 81 -13.37 1.01 1.55
C VAL A 81 -13.19 0.14 0.31
N ASN A 82 -14.15 0.16 -0.62
CA ASN A 82 -14.06 -0.60 -1.86
C ASN A 82 -13.55 0.27 -3.02
N ASN A 83 -12.93 -0.40 -4.00
CA ASN A 83 -12.38 0.23 -5.20
C ASN A 83 -11.29 1.28 -4.92
N ILE A 84 -10.61 1.17 -3.78
CA ILE A 84 -9.44 1.99 -3.51
C ILE A 84 -8.32 1.53 -4.44
N ARG A 85 -7.70 2.48 -5.14
CA ARG A 85 -6.55 2.19 -5.99
C ARG A 85 -5.26 2.26 -5.21
N ILE A 86 -4.45 1.21 -5.32
CA ILE A 86 -3.19 1.07 -4.62
C ILE A 86 -2.12 0.57 -5.59
N ILE A 87 -0.95 1.19 -5.57
CA ILE A 87 0.19 0.69 -6.33
C ILE A 87 0.69 -0.60 -5.65
N ARG A 88 0.64 -1.71 -6.39
CA ARG A 88 1.08 -3.03 -5.92
C ARG A 88 2.16 -3.65 -6.82
N ILE A 89 2.27 -3.19 -8.07
CA ILE A 89 3.26 -3.68 -9.03
C ILE A 89 4.11 -2.51 -9.49
N PHE A 90 5.41 -2.70 -9.54
CA PHE A 90 6.34 -1.66 -9.95
C PHE A 90 7.63 -2.25 -10.52
N ARG A 91 8.33 -1.47 -11.37
CA ARG A 91 9.65 -1.87 -11.88
C ARG A 91 10.71 -1.77 -10.79
N LYS A 92 11.62 -2.73 -10.79
CA LYS A 92 12.76 -2.75 -9.86
C LYS A 92 13.51 -1.41 -9.87
N GLY A 93 13.74 -0.86 -8.68
CA GLY A 93 14.43 0.42 -8.49
C GLY A 93 13.60 1.67 -8.81
N LYS A 94 12.33 1.52 -9.21
CA LYS A 94 11.46 2.65 -9.57
C LYS A 94 10.46 3.07 -8.50
N ALA A 95 10.38 2.35 -7.38
CA ALA A 95 9.49 2.68 -6.28
C ALA A 95 10.08 2.29 -4.92
N ARG A 96 9.65 3.00 -3.88
CA ARG A 96 10.00 2.75 -2.48
C ARG A 96 8.85 3.11 -1.56
N TYR A 97 8.84 2.49 -0.39
CA TYR A 97 7.92 2.89 0.67
C TYR A 97 8.42 4.15 1.39
N GLU A 98 7.50 5.06 1.64
CA GLU A 98 7.78 6.23 2.47
C GLU A 98 7.95 5.86 3.94
N LYS A 99 8.76 6.61 4.68
CA LYS A 99 8.94 6.41 6.11
C LYS A 99 7.84 7.15 6.87
N ARG A 100 6.82 6.40 7.32
CA ARG A 100 5.73 6.93 8.17
C ARG A 100 5.37 5.92 9.25
N LEU A 101 4.73 6.39 10.31
CA LEU A 101 4.23 5.53 11.40
C LEU A 101 2.94 4.78 11.02
N MET A 102 2.15 5.35 10.10
CA MET A 102 0.91 4.78 9.61
C MET A 102 0.64 5.22 8.17
N ASP A 103 -0.19 4.43 7.46
CA ASP A 103 -0.58 4.69 6.08
C ASP A 103 0.65 4.87 5.17
N GLU A 104 1.67 4.03 5.33
CA GLU A 104 2.84 4.02 4.46
C GLU A 104 2.42 3.63 3.04
N HIS A 105 2.79 4.45 2.10
CA HIS A 105 2.47 4.24 0.68
C HIS A 105 3.72 4.00 -0.13
N LEU A 106 3.54 3.19 -1.17
CA LEU A 106 4.57 3.04 -2.18
C LEU A 106 4.64 4.31 -3.02
N SER A 107 5.83 4.90 -3.09
CA SER A 107 6.12 6.09 -3.88
C SER A 107 6.85 5.73 -5.15
N VAL A 108 6.38 6.21 -6.27
CA VAL A 108 7.06 6.08 -7.57
C VAL A 108 8.11 7.17 -7.67
N LEU A 109 9.37 6.76 -7.83
CA LEU A 109 10.52 7.67 -7.88
C LEU A 109 10.68 8.31 -9.26
N SER A 110 10.28 7.61 -10.30
CA SER A 110 10.34 8.08 -11.70
C SER A 110 9.47 7.25 -12.61
N GLY A 111 8.96 7.84 -13.69
CA GLY A 111 8.10 7.21 -14.67
C GLY A 111 6.61 7.36 -14.34
N GLU A 112 5.77 6.74 -15.15
CA GLU A 112 4.33 6.86 -15.10
C GLU A 112 3.69 5.70 -14.32
N THR A 113 2.51 5.97 -13.75
CA THR A 113 1.65 4.96 -13.15
C THR A 113 0.41 4.76 -14.00
N ILE A 114 0.09 3.53 -14.37
CA ILE A 114 -1.14 3.20 -15.08
C ILE A 114 -2.07 2.33 -14.23
N ASP A 115 -3.37 2.46 -14.49
CA ASP A 115 -4.41 1.74 -13.78
C ASP A 115 -4.74 0.41 -14.45
N MET A 116 -4.76 -0.68 -13.67
CA MET A 116 -5.33 -1.95 -14.11
C MET A 116 -6.86 -1.94 -13.91
N LYS A 117 -7.58 -2.66 -14.76
CA LYS A 117 -9.06 -2.69 -14.72
C LYS A 117 -9.59 -3.62 -13.63
N ASN A 118 -8.92 -4.75 -13.46
CA ASN A 118 -9.36 -5.81 -12.57
C ASN A 118 -8.84 -5.63 -11.14
N GLN A 119 -9.37 -6.43 -10.21
CA GLN A 119 -9.19 -6.26 -8.78
C GLN A 119 -8.32 -7.38 -8.18
N PHE A 120 -7.63 -7.04 -7.08
CA PHE A 120 -7.13 -7.99 -6.11
C PHE A 120 -7.96 -7.91 -4.83
N VAL A 121 -7.88 -8.93 -3.98
CA VAL A 121 -8.70 -9.05 -2.77
C VAL A 121 -7.81 -9.04 -1.53
N ASP A 122 -8.20 -8.24 -0.54
CA ASP A 122 -7.75 -8.31 0.85
C ASP A 122 -8.82 -9.10 1.64
N ASP A 123 -8.48 -10.34 2.02
CA ASP A 123 -9.37 -11.29 2.71
C ASP A 123 -8.92 -11.51 4.15
N ASN A 124 -9.17 -10.54 4.99
CA ASN A 124 -8.82 -10.62 6.40
C ASN A 124 -9.73 -11.64 7.12
N ARG A 125 -9.16 -12.82 7.44
CA ARG A 125 -9.82 -13.92 8.16
C ARG A 125 -9.56 -13.93 9.66
N MET A 126 -9.03 -12.84 10.20
CA MET A 126 -8.73 -12.71 11.61
C MET A 126 -10.02 -12.80 12.46
N PRO A 127 -10.01 -13.48 13.62
CA PRO A 127 -11.10 -13.42 14.58
C PRO A 127 -11.46 -11.98 14.95
N ILE A 128 -12.75 -11.71 15.11
CA ILE A 128 -13.26 -10.33 15.31
C ILE A 128 -12.62 -9.62 16.51
N GLY A 129 -12.32 -10.34 17.60
CA GLY A 129 -11.60 -9.76 18.74
C GLY A 129 -10.22 -9.24 18.36
N LEU A 130 -9.42 -10.04 17.67
CA LEU A 130 -8.09 -9.64 17.19
C LEU A 130 -8.17 -8.52 16.15
N PHE A 131 -9.21 -8.52 15.32
CA PHE A 131 -9.48 -7.42 14.40
C PHE A 131 -9.69 -6.08 15.15
N ILE A 132 -10.48 -6.10 16.21
CA ILE A 132 -10.75 -4.91 17.05
C ILE A 132 -9.46 -4.45 17.73
N ASP A 133 -8.68 -5.36 18.33
CA ASP A 133 -7.42 -5.04 19.01
C ASP A 133 -6.41 -4.42 18.05
N LYS A 134 -6.28 -4.99 16.83
CA LYS A 134 -5.44 -4.44 15.76
C LYS A 134 -5.85 -3.00 15.41
N HIS A 135 -7.16 -2.73 15.29
CA HIS A 135 -7.67 -1.40 14.95
C HIS A 135 -7.52 -0.40 16.10
N ASN A 136 -7.58 -0.85 17.34
CA ASN A 136 -7.26 -0.01 18.50
C ASN A 136 -5.78 0.43 18.48
N GLY A 137 -4.86 -0.48 18.13
CA GLY A 137 -3.46 -0.13 17.88
C GLY A 137 -3.26 0.87 16.72
N TYR A 138 -4.07 0.75 15.67
CA TYR A 138 -4.05 1.71 14.56
C TYR A 138 -4.53 3.10 15.00
N ALA A 139 -5.60 3.17 15.81
CA ALA A 139 -6.10 4.43 16.33
C ALA A 139 -5.04 5.17 17.17
N THR A 140 -4.27 4.46 17.99
CA THR A 140 -3.16 5.04 18.76
C THR A 140 -2.07 5.63 17.87
N ARG A 141 -1.68 4.91 16.80
CA ARG A 141 -0.67 5.39 15.84
C ARG A 141 -1.18 6.58 15.03
N GLU A 142 -2.45 6.57 14.62
CA GLU A 142 -3.05 7.70 13.91
C GLU A 142 -3.10 8.95 14.81
N ALA A 143 -3.43 8.80 16.09
CA ALA A 143 -3.40 9.90 17.05
C ALA A 143 -1.98 10.48 17.20
N ALA A 144 -0.95 9.63 17.25
CA ALA A 144 0.43 10.09 17.28
C ALA A 144 0.82 10.89 16.02
N LEU A 145 0.38 10.45 14.84
CA LEU A 145 0.60 11.19 13.58
C LEU A 145 -0.10 12.55 13.55
N LEU A 146 -1.33 12.62 14.08
CA LEU A 146 -2.07 13.88 14.16
C LEU A 146 -1.37 14.87 15.10
N LEU A 147 -0.88 14.39 16.26
CA LEU A 147 -0.09 15.22 17.19
C LEU A 147 1.23 15.66 16.56
N ASP A 148 1.92 14.77 15.85
CA ASP A 148 3.16 15.14 15.16
C ASP A 148 2.92 16.20 14.09
N ALA A 149 1.85 16.08 13.32
CA ALA A 149 1.47 17.07 12.31
C ALA A 149 1.10 18.44 12.91
N GLU A 150 0.54 18.47 14.13
CA GLU A 150 0.17 19.70 14.83
C GLU A 150 1.35 20.35 15.53
N TYR A 151 2.20 19.55 16.19
CA TYR A 151 3.24 20.05 17.09
C TYR A 151 4.66 19.90 16.54
N HIS A 152 4.83 19.28 15.34
CA HIS A 152 6.14 19.06 14.69
C HIS A 152 7.15 18.34 15.60
N LEU A 153 6.71 17.26 16.24
CA LEU A 153 7.48 16.52 17.24
C LEU A 153 8.62 15.70 16.63
N THR A 154 8.46 15.27 15.36
CA THR A 154 9.45 14.46 14.64
C THR A 154 9.80 15.07 13.28
N ASN A 155 11.05 14.86 12.83
CA ASN A 155 11.47 15.18 11.47
C ASN A 155 11.18 13.97 10.56
N MET A 156 9.92 13.78 10.18
CA MET A 156 9.59 12.76 9.20
C MET A 156 9.91 13.24 7.78
N ASP A 157 10.80 12.52 7.09
CA ASP A 157 11.18 12.82 5.72
C ASP A 157 9.96 12.79 4.80
N SER A 158 9.61 13.94 4.24
CA SER A 158 8.68 14.01 3.12
C SER A 158 9.42 13.67 1.84
N LEU A 159 9.26 12.48 1.33
CA LEU A 159 9.74 12.16 -0.01
C LEU A 159 8.90 12.95 -1.03
N PRO A 160 9.48 13.60 -2.07
CA PRO A 160 8.71 14.24 -3.14
C PRO A 160 8.13 13.16 -4.04
N GLN A 161 6.74 13.11 -4.23
CA GLN A 161 6.24 11.94 -4.90
C GLN A 161 4.83 11.90 -5.40
N ASP A 162 4.65 11.13 -6.48
CA ASP A 162 3.37 10.64 -6.95
C ASP A 162 2.91 9.42 -6.12
N TYR A 163 1.97 9.62 -5.21
CA TYR A 163 1.33 8.56 -4.41
C TYR A 163 0.08 7.97 -5.08
N GLY A 164 -0.25 8.44 -6.28
CA GLY A 164 -1.52 8.18 -6.90
C GLY A 164 -2.66 9.05 -6.35
N ARG A 165 -3.62 9.37 -7.21
CA ARG A 165 -4.71 10.34 -6.94
C ARG A 165 -5.52 10.06 -5.67
N GLU A 166 -5.76 8.80 -5.33
CA GLU A 166 -6.58 8.43 -4.17
C GLU A 166 -5.87 8.71 -2.84
N VAL A 167 -4.55 8.49 -2.78
CA VAL A 167 -3.76 8.79 -1.59
C VAL A 167 -3.69 10.29 -1.36
N GLU A 168 -3.44 11.08 -2.41
CA GLU A 168 -3.46 12.54 -2.34
C GLU A 168 -4.81 13.09 -1.90
N LYS A 169 -5.90 12.53 -2.42
CA LYS A 169 -7.26 12.89 -2.02
C LYS A 169 -7.52 12.61 -0.55
N LYS A 170 -7.13 11.44 -0.04
CA LYS A 170 -7.24 11.10 1.38
C LYS A 170 -6.44 12.05 2.26
N ARG A 171 -5.19 12.36 1.88
CA ARG A 171 -4.33 13.28 2.63
C ARG A 171 -4.90 14.69 2.67
N THR A 172 -5.41 15.18 1.54
CA THR A 172 -6.09 16.49 1.46
C THR A 172 -7.33 16.53 2.34
N GLN A 173 -8.12 15.46 2.35
CA GLN A 173 -9.29 15.35 3.23
C GLN A 173 -8.90 15.33 4.71
N LYS A 174 -7.91 14.51 5.11
CA LYS A 174 -7.39 14.48 6.50
C LYS A 174 -6.90 15.86 6.93
N ALA A 175 -6.09 16.54 6.11
CA ALA A 175 -5.61 17.89 6.39
C ALA A 175 -6.74 18.93 6.52
N ARG A 176 -7.81 18.77 5.74
CA ARG A 176 -9.01 19.61 5.85
C ARG A 176 -9.74 19.38 7.17
N TYR A 177 -9.96 18.11 7.56
CA TYR A 177 -10.59 17.77 8.84
C TYR A 177 -9.78 18.25 10.05
N ALA A 178 -8.46 18.13 10.01
CA ALA A 178 -7.59 18.59 11.08
C ALA A 178 -7.65 20.12 11.32
N ARG A 179 -8.09 20.90 10.31
CA ARG A 179 -8.26 22.35 10.40
C ARG A 179 -9.68 22.80 10.75
N MET A 180 -10.63 21.85 10.88
CA MET A 180 -11.99 22.19 11.27
C MET A 180 -12.03 22.47 12.77
N PRO A 181 -12.64 23.59 13.22
CA PRO A 181 -12.78 23.83 14.64
C PRO A 181 -13.60 22.69 15.29
N LEU A 182 -13.09 22.14 16.36
CA LEU A 182 -13.87 21.30 17.26
C LEU A 182 -14.87 22.24 17.96
N PHE A 183 -16.10 22.23 17.56
CA PHE A 183 -17.27 23.01 18.03
C PHE A 183 -17.05 23.96 19.19
#